data_f1b94c36054f56174e96c7f9d7c4d086
#
_entry.id   f1b94c36054f56174e96c7f9d7c4d086
#
_cell.length_a   1.000
_cell.length_b   1.000
_cell.length_c   1.000
_cell.angle_alpha   90.00
_cell.angle_beta   90.00
_cell.angle_gamma   90.00
#
_symmetry.space_group_name_H-M   'P 1'
#
loop_
_entity.id
_entity.type
_entity.pdbx_description
1 polymer ?
#
loop_
_entity_poly.entity_id
_entity_poly.type
_entity_poly.pdbx_seq_one_letter_code
_entity_poly.pdbx_strand_id
1 'polypeptide(L)'
;MAKTVAAPIEDQLSGVEGLLYYETSIRSNGNVRITCTFEVGTNPNDAMLEINNRVRSAERRLPESVRQNGVNVRKRSEETLMIVPFYSPNGTLKPIQLADYVNLNVVDAIKRVPGVGDADVFGNAQSAMRIWLNPKKMAQLGITAIDVRKAIEEQNNQYAAGKVGTSPTTDDQQLVYTIRTKGQLLTPEEFGNITVRSRGADGIVRIHDIARVEVGNRSYEAVSYTHLTLPTNSR
;
A
#
# COMPACT_ATOMS: atom_id res chain seq x y z
N MET A 1 -3.46 15.71 11.25
CA MET A 1 -2.97 15.45 9.87
C MET A 1 -2.54 16.74 9.17
N ALA A 2 -3.40 17.81 9.06
CA ALA A 2 -2.99 19.04 8.37
C ALA A 2 -1.71 19.66 8.96
N LYS A 3 -1.66 19.95 10.25
CA LYS A 3 -0.50 20.59 10.90
C LYS A 3 0.72 19.68 11.04
N THR A 4 0.55 18.36 11.08
CA THR A 4 1.64 17.43 11.38
C THR A 4 2.23 16.77 10.13
N VAL A 5 1.51 16.75 9.03
CA VAL A 5 1.94 16.11 7.78
C VAL A 5 2.00 17.11 6.63
N ALA A 6 0.91 17.86 6.39
CA ALA A 6 0.86 18.79 5.26
C ALA A 6 1.80 19.99 5.48
N ALA A 7 1.69 20.69 6.61
CA ALA A 7 2.46 21.91 6.84
C ALA A 7 3.99 21.73 6.73
N PRO A 8 4.64 20.69 7.28
CA PRO A 8 6.08 20.50 7.10
C PRO A 8 6.51 20.29 5.64
N ILE A 9 5.64 19.72 4.82
CA ILE A 9 5.90 19.53 3.38
C ILE A 9 5.67 20.85 2.65
N GLU A 10 4.55 21.54 2.91
CA GLU A 10 4.20 22.84 2.33
C GLU A 10 5.28 23.89 2.57
N ASP A 11 5.81 23.94 3.79
CA ASP A 11 6.93 24.84 4.15
C ASP A 11 8.16 24.63 3.24
N GLN A 12 8.46 23.38 2.87
CA GLN A 12 9.59 23.06 2.00
C GLN A 12 9.27 23.32 0.53
N LEU A 13 8.00 23.24 0.13
CA LEU A 13 7.57 23.50 -1.25
C LEU A 13 7.58 24.99 -1.61
N SER A 14 7.47 25.88 -0.64
CA SER A 14 7.41 27.34 -0.85
C SER A 14 8.62 27.93 -1.58
N GLY A 15 9.75 27.21 -1.66
CA GLY A 15 10.97 27.69 -2.33
C GLY A 15 11.31 26.93 -3.61
N VAL A 16 10.36 26.24 -4.22
CA VAL A 16 10.56 25.48 -5.46
C VAL A 16 10.45 26.43 -6.66
N GLU A 17 11.46 26.40 -7.51
CA GLU A 17 11.51 27.26 -8.72
C GLU A 17 10.44 26.85 -9.73
N GLY A 18 9.77 27.86 -10.32
CA GLY A 18 8.70 27.65 -11.29
C GLY A 18 7.38 27.09 -10.72
N LEU A 19 7.26 26.97 -9.40
CA LEU A 19 6.01 26.57 -8.75
C LEU A 19 5.05 27.76 -8.71
N LEU A 20 3.91 27.65 -9.38
CA LEU A 20 2.86 28.66 -9.36
C LEU A 20 2.04 28.62 -8.08
N TYR A 21 1.52 27.44 -7.76
CA TYR A 21 0.75 27.19 -6.54
C TYR A 21 0.72 25.70 -6.21
N TYR A 22 0.35 25.41 -4.98
CA TYR A 22 0.02 24.05 -4.57
C TYR A 22 -1.36 24.01 -3.90
N GLU A 23 -2.04 22.89 -4.05
CA GLU A 23 -3.32 22.61 -3.43
C GLU A 23 -3.21 21.38 -2.55
N THR A 24 -3.63 21.49 -1.27
CA THR A 24 -3.60 20.38 -0.32
C THR A 24 -5.00 19.87 -0.05
N SER A 25 -5.21 18.59 -0.32
CA SER A 25 -6.45 17.87 -0.04
C SER A 25 -6.23 16.80 1.01
N ILE A 26 -7.01 16.87 2.09
CA ILE A 26 -6.95 15.93 3.21
C ILE A 26 -8.27 15.18 3.30
N ARG A 27 -8.22 13.85 3.15
CA ARG A 27 -9.41 13.01 3.22
C ARG A 27 -9.62 12.47 4.64
N SER A 28 -10.86 12.09 4.96
CA SER A 28 -11.24 11.53 6.26
C SER A 28 -10.52 10.22 6.61
N ASN A 29 -10.06 9.48 5.62
CA ASN A 29 -9.26 8.25 5.77
C ASN A 29 -7.79 8.52 6.16
N GLY A 30 -7.38 9.78 6.34
CA GLY A 30 -6.02 10.17 6.69
C GLY A 30 -5.08 10.34 5.50
N ASN A 31 -5.55 10.17 4.26
CA ASN A 31 -4.75 10.44 3.07
C ASN A 31 -4.59 11.95 2.86
N VAL A 32 -3.34 12.37 2.72
CA VAL A 32 -2.96 13.74 2.33
C VAL A 32 -2.46 13.72 0.90
N ARG A 33 -3.02 14.60 0.07
CA ARG A 33 -2.58 14.81 -1.31
C ARG A 33 -2.23 16.28 -1.49
N ILE A 34 -1.02 16.53 -1.98
CA ILE A 34 -0.55 17.87 -2.35
C ILE A 34 -0.33 17.86 -3.86
N THR A 35 -1.05 18.72 -4.58
CA THR A 35 -0.93 18.89 -6.02
C THR A 35 -0.16 20.17 -6.28
N CYS A 36 0.97 20.08 -6.96
CA CYS A 36 1.83 21.21 -7.30
C CYS A 36 1.65 21.54 -8.77
N THR A 37 1.33 22.81 -9.08
CA THR A 37 1.18 23.33 -10.45
C THR A 37 2.36 24.22 -10.77
N PHE A 38 3.01 23.95 -11.91
CA PHE A 38 4.21 24.65 -12.38
C PHE A 38 3.90 25.56 -13.56
N GLU A 39 4.79 26.49 -13.81
CA GLU A 39 4.75 27.35 -14.98
C GLU A 39 4.85 26.56 -16.29
N VAL A 40 4.20 27.07 -17.34
CA VAL A 40 4.25 26.45 -18.66
C VAL A 40 5.67 26.52 -19.20
N GLY A 41 6.19 25.37 -19.62
CA GLY A 41 7.58 25.24 -20.11
C GLY A 41 8.54 24.64 -19.08
N THR A 42 8.12 24.48 -17.82
CA THR A 42 8.93 23.76 -16.81
C THR A 42 9.08 22.29 -17.20
N ASN A 43 10.31 21.77 -17.17
CA ASN A 43 10.56 20.35 -17.42
C ASN A 43 9.97 19.50 -16.28
N PRO A 44 9.02 18.59 -16.56
CA PRO A 44 8.37 17.79 -15.51
C PRO A 44 9.32 16.85 -14.74
N ASN A 45 10.45 16.48 -15.34
CA ASN A 45 11.44 15.62 -14.67
C ASN A 45 12.25 16.42 -13.64
N ASP A 46 12.64 17.64 -13.99
CA ASP A 46 13.41 18.51 -13.11
C ASP A 46 12.54 18.98 -11.93
N ALA A 47 11.27 19.34 -12.22
CA ALA A 47 10.28 19.66 -11.19
C ALA A 47 10.06 18.50 -10.22
N MET A 48 9.91 17.27 -10.74
CA MET A 48 9.74 16.09 -9.90
C MET A 48 10.99 15.83 -9.03
N LEU A 49 12.18 16.01 -9.58
CA LEU A 49 13.43 15.85 -8.83
C LEU A 49 13.53 16.86 -7.68
N GLU A 50 13.22 18.13 -7.97
CA GLU A 50 13.24 19.19 -6.96
C GLU A 50 12.21 18.93 -5.86
N ILE A 51 10.97 18.56 -6.20
CA ILE A 51 9.93 18.19 -5.23
C ILE A 51 10.39 17.00 -4.36
N ASN A 52 11.00 15.97 -4.95
CA ASN A 52 11.52 14.84 -4.19
C ASN A 52 12.60 15.28 -3.18
N ASN A 53 13.51 16.16 -3.57
CA ASN A 53 14.55 16.68 -2.70
C ASN A 53 13.93 17.45 -1.52
N ARG A 54 12.92 18.29 -1.79
CA ARG A 54 12.19 19.05 -0.74
C ARG A 54 11.44 18.14 0.20
N VAL A 55 10.72 17.14 -0.33
CA VAL A 55 10.00 16.15 0.46
C VAL A 55 10.95 15.37 1.39
N ARG A 56 12.10 14.92 0.88
CA ARG A 56 13.12 14.24 1.70
C ARG A 56 13.63 15.13 2.85
N SER A 57 13.76 16.42 2.60
CA SER A 57 14.14 17.37 3.66
C SER A 57 13.06 17.51 4.74
N ALA A 58 11.78 17.42 4.34
CA ALA A 58 10.65 17.43 5.26
C ALA A 58 10.47 16.12 6.05
N GLU A 59 10.90 14.96 5.52
CA GLU A 59 10.66 13.64 6.11
C GLU A 59 11.07 13.53 7.58
N ARG A 60 12.16 14.19 7.98
CA ARG A 60 12.63 14.19 9.39
C ARG A 60 11.63 14.80 10.36
N ARG A 61 10.72 15.66 9.87
CA ARG A 61 9.70 16.37 10.64
C ARG A 61 8.35 15.65 10.61
N LEU A 62 8.22 14.58 9.80
CA LEU A 62 6.99 13.83 9.65
C LEU A 62 6.82 12.77 10.75
N PRO A 63 5.57 12.45 11.14
CA PRO A 63 5.28 11.36 12.07
C PRO A 63 5.83 10.01 11.58
N GLU A 64 6.21 9.15 12.51
CA GLU A 64 6.79 7.82 12.22
C GLU A 64 5.94 6.99 11.25
N SER A 65 4.62 6.99 11.44
CA SER A 65 3.68 6.25 10.58
C SER A 65 3.70 6.72 9.12
N VAL A 66 3.97 8.02 8.88
CA VAL A 66 4.08 8.56 7.52
C VAL A 66 5.45 8.24 6.94
N ARG A 67 6.53 8.31 7.73
CA ARG A 67 7.87 7.94 7.29
C ARG A 67 7.97 6.47 6.88
N GLN A 68 7.33 5.57 7.63
CA GLN A 68 7.30 4.13 7.30
C GLN A 68 6.53 3.83 6.00
N ASN A 69 5.44 4.55 5.74
CA ASN A 69 4.67 4.41 4.50
C ASN A 69 5.33 5.12 3.31
N GLY A 70 6.18 6.10 3.59
CA GLY A 70 6.82 6.95 2.60
C GLY A 70 5.89 8.00 1.98
N VAL A 71 6.49 9.00 1.32
CA VAL A 71 5.78 9.99 0.52
C VAL A 71 6.06 9.71 -0.94
N ASN A 72 5.01 9.51 -1.73
CA ASN A 72 5.15 9.19 -3.15
C ASN A 72 4.92 10.45 -4.01
N VAL A 73 5.92 10.83 -4.79
CA VAL A 73 5.85 11.94 -5.73
C VAL A 73 5.66 11.38 -7.15
N ARG A 74 4.62 11.83 -7.85
CA ARG A 74 4.30 11.41 -9.22
C ARG A 74 4.04 12.62 -10.10
N LYS A 75 4.40 12.51 -11.36
CA LYS A 75 3.93 13.42 -12.40
C LYS A 75 2.49 13.07 -12.73
N ARG A 76 1.68 14.07 -12.97
CA ARG A 76 0.30 13.89 -13.44
C ARG A 76 -0.01 14.94 -14.51
N SER A 77 -0.58 14.52 -15.61
CA SER A 77 -1.30 15.40 -16.52
C SER A 77 -2.72 15.59 -16.01
N GLU A 78 -3.28 16.76 -16.13
CA GLU A 78 -4.70 17.01 -15.82
C GLU A 78 -5.64 16.30 -16.79
N GLU A 79 -5.19 16.08 -18.02
CA GLU A 79 -5.99 15.45 -19.06
C GLU A 79 -5.80 13.93 -19.07
N THR A 80 -6.93 13.24 -18.99
CA THR A 80 -6.99 11.79 -19.21
C THR A 80 -7.14 11.52 -20.70
N LEU A 81 -6.12 10.94 -21.34
CA LEU A 81 -6.12 10.64 -22.76
C LEU A 81 -7.22 9.65 -23.13
N MET A 82 -7.31 8.54 -22.41
CA MET A 82 -8.34 7.52 -22.62
C MET A 82 -8.58 6.67 -21.37
N ILE A 83 -9.76 6.08 -21.31
CA ILE A 83 -10.14 5.07 -20.33
C ILE A 83 -10.42 3.78 -21.08
N VAL A 84 -9.68 2.71 -20.77
CA VAL A 84 -9.81 1.40 -21.40
C VAL A 84 -10.50 0.43 -20.44
N PRO A 85 -11.73 -0.02 -20.74
CA PRO A 85 -12.40 -1.02 -19.91
C PRO A 85 -11.84 -2.42 -20.20
N PHE A 86 -11.52 -3.18 -19.15
CA PHE A 86 -11.16 -4.58 -19.23
C PHE A 86 -12.28 -5.43 -18.64
N TYR A 87 -12.66 -6.49 -19.33
CA TYR A 87 -13.70 -7.42 -18.86
C TYR A 87 -13.32 -8.86 -19.20
N SER A 88 -13.87 -9.81 -18.43
CA SER A 88 -13.73 -11.24 -18.69
C SER A 88 -14.99 -11.75 -19.40
N PRO A 89 -14.95 -12.07 -20.71
CA PRO A 89 -16.13 -12.44 -21.47
C PRO A 89 -16.87 -13.66 -20.89
N ASN A 90 -16.13 -14.62 -20.39
CA ASN A 90 -16.66 -15.88 -19.85
C ASN A 90 -16.79 -15.88 -18.32
N GLY A 91 -16.55 -14.73 -17.65
CA GLY A 91 -16.61 -14.63 -16.19
C GLY A 91 -15.59 -15.52 -15.44
N THR A 92 -14.57 -16.03 -16.13
CA THR A 92 -13.54 -16.92 -15.55
C THR A 92 -12.66 -16.21 -14.53
N LEU A 93 -12.40 -14.91 -14.73
CA LEU A 93 -11.64 -14.09 -13.81
C LEU A 93 -12.56 -13.21 -12.97
N LYS A 94 -12.38 -13.25 -11.66
CA LYS A 94 -13.04 -12.30 -10.76
C LYS A 94 -12.45 -10.89 -10.97
N PRO A 95 -13.21 -9.81 -10.68
CA PRO A 95 -12.73 -8.43 -10.88
C PRO A 95 -11.36 -8.13 -10.24
N ILE A 96 -11.09 -8.66 -9.04
CA ILE A 96 -9.80 -8.56 -8.36
C ILE A 96 -8.67 -9.19 -9.18
N GLN A 97 -8.89 -10.43 -9.66
CA GLN A 97 -7.89 -11.16 -10.44
C GLN A 97 -7.61 -10.48 -11.78
N LEU A 98 -8.65 -9.94 -12.41
CA LEU A 98 -8.50 -9.19 -13.66
C LEU A 98 -7.69 -7.91 -13.43
N ALA A 99 -7.95 -7.20 -12.36
CA ALA A 99 -7.23 -5.98 -12.05
C ALA A 99 -5.77 -6.25 -11.64
N ASP A 100 -5.49 -7.31 -10.88
CA ASP A 100 -4.11 -7.74 -10.62
C ASP A 100 -3.39 -8.11 -11.92
N TYR A 101 -4.05 -8.81 -12.83
CA TYR A 101 -3.49 -9.13 -14.14
C TYR A 101 -3.16 -7.88 -14.96
N VAL A 102 -4.08 -6.91 -15.01
CA VAL A 102 -3.88 -5.64 -15.71
C VAL A 102 -2.74 -4.84 -15.07
N ASN A 103 -2.67 -4.76 -13.75
CA ASN A 103 -1.60 -4.06 -13.05
C ASN A 103 -0.22 -4.67 -13.37
N LEU A 104 -0.11 -6.00 -13.36
CA LEU A 104 1.17 -6.68 -13.52
C LEU A 104 1.64 -6.74 -14.98
N ASN A 105 0.73 -6.86 -15.94
CA ASN A 105 1.10 -7.14 -17.32
C ASN A 105 0.83 -5.98 -18.29
N VAL A 106 -0.19 -5.16 -18.04
CA VAL A 106 -0.64 -4.14 -18.98
C VAL A 106 -0.13 -2.76 -18.59
N VAL A 107 -0.27 -2.37 -17.34
CA VAL A 107 0.10 -1.03 -16.87
C VAL A 107 1.58 -0.74 -17.13
N ASP A 108 2.45 -1.68 -16.80
CA ASP A 108 3.89 -1.50 -17.00
C ASP A 108 4.26 -1.47 -18.49
N ALA A 109 3.55 -2.22 -19.33
CA ALA A 109 3.74 -2.19 -20.78
C ALA A 109 3.32 -0.83 -21.36
N ILE A 110 2.20 -0.28 -20.91
CA ILE A 110 1.71 1.04 -21.34
C ILE A 110 2.66 2.15 -20.90
N LYS A 111 3.16 2.12 -19.67
CA LYS A 111 4.10 3.13 -19.13
C LYS A 111 5.43 3.20 -19.87
N ARG A 112 5.81 2.13 -20.59
CA ARG A 112 7.03 2.08 -21.40
C ARG A 112 6.85 2.71 -22.79
N VAL A 113 5.62 3.01 -23.21
CA VAL A 113 5.36 3.63 -24.51
C VAL A 113 5.81 5.08 -24.47
N PRO A 114 6.66 5.56 -25.41
CA PRO A 114 7.06 6.94 -25.48
C PRO A 114 5.85 7.87 -25.62
N GLY A 115 5.82 8.93 -24.82
CA GLY A 115 4.71 9.88 -24.79
C GLY A 115 3.61 9.59 -23.75
N VAL A 116 3.62 8.42 -23.12
CA VAL A 116 2.72 8.12 -22.00
C VAL A 116 3.28 8.71 -20.72
N GLY A 117 2.52 9.59 -20.07
CA GLY A 117 2.90 10.23 -18.80
C GLY A 117 2.72 9.31 -17.60
N ASP A 118 1.54 8.70 -17.49
CA ASP A 118 1.21 7.70 -16.46
C ASP A 118 0.04 6.81 -16.91
N ALA A 119 -0.12 5.67 -16.27
CA ALA A 119 -1.25 4.76 -16.45
C ALA A 119 -1.61 4.14 -15.10
N ASP A 120 -2.86 4.28 -14.72
CA ASP A 120 -3.38 3.77 -13.45
C ASP A 120 -4.63 2.92 -13.68
N VAL A 121 -4.84 1.91 -12.83
CA VAL A 121 -6.07 1.12 -12.83
C VAL A 121 -7.09 1.75 -11.88
N PHE A 122 -8.26 2.11 -12.42
CA PHE A 122 -9.37 2.56 -11.61
C PHE A 122 -9.94 1.42 -10.78
N GLY A 123 -10.41 1.74 -9.56
CA GLY A 123 -11.08 0.77 -8.71
C GLY A 123 -10.24 0.12 -7.63
N ASN A 124 -8.98 0.56 -7.46
CA ASN A 124 -8.11 0.12 -6.35
C ASN A 124 -8.03 -1.40 -6.18
N ALA A 125 -7.95 -2.11 -7.27
CA ALA A 125 -8.04 -3.55 -7.33
C ALA A 125 -6.67 -4.21 -7.06
N GLN A 126 -6.03 -3.84 -5.96
CA GLN A 126 -4.90 -4.60 -5.43
C GLN A 126 -5.41 -5.60 -4.41
N SER A 127 -5.04 -6.86 -4.57
CA SER A 127 -5.31 -7.90 -3.60
C SER A 127 -4.60 -7.61 -2.28
N ALA A 128 -5.32 -7.79 -1.18
CA ALA A 128 -4.77 -7.67 0.16
C ALA A 128 -5.38 -8.71 1.09
N MET A 129 -4.62 -9.11 2.09
CA MET A 129 -5.14 -9.93 3.17
C MET A 129 -5.97 -9.06 4.10
N ARG A 130 -7.26 -9.36 4.22
CA ARG A 130 -8.21 -8.65 5.07
C ARG A 130 -8.46 -9.42 6.34
N ILE A 131 -8.32 -8.72 7.47
CA ILE A 131 -8.54 -9.27 8.80
C ILE A 131 -9.68 -8.48 9.44
N TRP A 132 -10.85 -9.10 9.50
CA TRP A 132 -12.06 -8.52 10.07
C TRP A 132 -12.12 -8.85 11.57
N LEU A 133 -11.70 -7.91 12.39
CA LEU A 133 -11.66 -8.05 13.84
C LEU A 133 -13.08 -8.09 14.43
N ASN A 134 -13.32 -8.97 15.41
CA ASN A 134 -14.55 -9.02 16.18
C ASN A 134 -14.37 -8.30 17.53
N PRO A 135 -14.92 -7.07 17.71
CA PRO A 135 -14.70 -6.28 18.91
C PRO A 135 -15.19 -6.97 20.19
N LYS A 136 -16.28 -7.75 20.11
CA LYS A 136 -16.85 -8.46 21.28
C LYS A 136 -15.89 -9.52 21.78
N LYS A 137 -15.37 -10.37 20.88
CA LYS A 137 -14.40 -11.41 21.23
C LYS A 137 -13.09 -10.83 21.74
N MET A 138 -12.62 -9.73 21.12
CA MET A 138 -11.42 -9.02 21.53
C MET A 138 -11.56 -8.47 22.97
N ALA A 139 -12.71 -7.84 23.28
CA ALA A 139 -12.98 -7.32 24.60
C ALA A 139 -13.02 -8.44 25.67
N GLN A 140 -13.64 -9.57 25.38
CA GLN A 140 -13.68 -10.73 26.27
C GLN A 140 -12.27 -11.28 26.61
N LEU A 141 -11.37 -11.26 25.63
CA LEU A 141 -10.01 -11.75 25.77
C LEU A 141 -9.01 -10.65 26.19
N GLY A 142 -9.46 -9.42 26.35
CA GLY A 142 -8.63 -8.26 26.68
C GLY A 142 -7.54 -7.99 25.63
N ILE A 143 -7.83 -8.20 24.35
CA ILE A 143 -6.92 -7.99 23.22
C ILE A 143 -7.30 -6.70 22.51
N THR A 144 -6.30 -5.89 22.17
CA THR A 144 -6.48 -4.64 21.41
C THR A 144 -6.11 -4.83 19.92
N ALA A 145 -6.58 -3.93 19.06
CA ALA A 145 -6.18 -3.92 17.65
C ALA A 145 -4.67 -3.69 17.47
N ILE A 146 -4.05 -3.01 18.44
CA ILE A 146 -2.60 -2.78 18.44
C ILE A 146 -1.85 -4.08 18.68
N ASP A 147 -2.34 -4.94 19.59
CA ASP A 147 -1.74 -6.26 19.87
C ASP A 147 -1.79 -7.14 18.62
N VAL A 148 -2.92 -7.13 17.91
CA VAL A 148 -3.08 -7.88 16.65
C VAL A 148 -2.10 -7.38 15.59
N ARG A 149 -1.99 -6.06 15.40
CA ARG A 149 -1.04 -5.48 14.44
C ARG A 149 0.39 -5.88 14.77
N LYS A 150 0.79 -5.76 16.04
CA LYS A 150 2.13 -6.12 16.49
C LYS A 150 2.43 -7.59 16.26
N ALA A 151 1.49 -8.48 16.56
CA ALA A 151 1.63 -9.92 16.31
C ALA A 151 1.81 -10.24 14.81
N ILE A 152 1.10 -9.52 13.93
CA ILE A 152 1.26 -9.66 12.48
C ILE A 152 2.63 -9.17 12.04
N GLU A 153 3.05 -7.98 12.48
CA GLU A 153 4.36 -7.40 12.17
C GLU A 153 5.51 -8.32 12.60
N GLU A 154 5.41 -8.93 13.77
CA GLU A 154 6.43 -9.85 14.31
C GLU A 154 6.48 -11.19 13.56
N GLN A 155 5.33 -11.77 13.18
CA GLN A 155 5.27 -13.12 12.60
C GLN A 155 5.18 -13.14 11.07
N ASN A 156 4.88 -12.02 10.42
CA ASN A 156 4.83 -11.89 8.97
C ASN A 156 6.03 -11.08 8.43
N ASN A 157 7.17 -11.16 9.08
CA ASN A 157 8.37 -10.47 8.65
C ASN A 157 9.38 -11.44 8.04
N GLN A 158 10.15 -10.97 7.08
CA GLN A 158 11.20 -11.75 6.43
C GLN A 158 12.53 -11.46 7.09
N TYR A 159 13.03 -12.42 7.83
CA TYR A 159 14.35 -12.33 8.46
C TYR A 159 15.37 -13.14 7.68
N ALA A 160 16.55 -12.55 7.46
CA ALA A 160 17.71 -13.27 6.98
C ALA A 160 18.29 -14.06 8.18
N ALA A 161 17.99 -15.35 8.26
CA ALA A 161 18.40 -16.18 9.39
C ALA A 161 19.90 -16.55 9.39
N GLY A 162 20.63 -16.20 8.34
CA GLY A 162 22.08 -16.45 8.27
C GLY A 162 22.44 -17.91 7.99
N LYS A 163 23.67 -18.26 8.36
CA LYS A 163 24.24 -19.59 8.19
C LYS A 163 24.86 -20.04 9.51
N VAL A 164 24.73 -21.32 9.83
CA VAL A 164 25.39 -21.95 10.97
C VAL A 164 26.59 -22.75 10.45
N GLY A 165 27.73 -22.67 11.14
CA GLY A 165 28.96 -23.34 10.74
C GLY A 165 29.86 -22.56 9.77
N THR A 166 29.62 -21.23 9.59
CA THR A 166 30.58 -20.36 8.89
C THR A 166 31.69 -19.88 9.81
N SER A 167 32.90 -19.73 9.26
CA SER A 167 34.06 -19.20 9.98
C SER A 167 33.74 -17.84 10.68
N PRO A 168 34.24 -17.60 11.93
CA PRO A 168 35.20 -18.44 12.66
C PRO A 168 34.54 -19.57 13.44
N THR A 169 34.89 -20.81 13.12
CA THR A 169 34.44 -22.02 13.81
C THR A 169 35.65 -22.82 14.29
N THR A 170 35.45 -23.74 15.28
CA THR A 170 36.44 -24.71 15.65
C THR A 170 36.69 -25.69 14.50
N ASP A 171 37.91 -26.21 14.37
CA ASP A 171 38.43 -27.02 13.25
C ASP A 171 37.62 -28.29 12.90
N ASP A 172 36.69 -28.69 13.74
CA ASP A 172 35.88 -29.91 13.58
C ASP A 172 34.60 -29.74 12.76
N GLN A 173 34.22 -28.50 12.35
CA GLN A 173 32.95 -28.25 11.70
C GLN A 173 33.10 -28.17 10.17
N GLN A 174 32.84 -29.28 9.50
CA GLN A 174 32.96 -29.39 8.03
C GLN A 174 31.70 -29.01 7.27
N LEU A 175 30.53 -28.81 7.91
CA LEU A 175 29.25 -28.57 7.25
C LEU A 175 28.70 -27.20 7.60
N VAL A 176 28.36 -26.46 6.56
CA VAL A 176 27.67 -25.15 6.66
C VAL A 176 26.18 -25.33 6.34
N TYR A 177 25.32 -25.03 7.29
CA TYR A 177 23.88 -25.07 7.11
C TYR A 177 23.32 -23.67 6.88
N THR A 178 22.64 -23.48 5.79
CA THR A 178 21.86 -22.25 5.55
C THR A 178 20.50 -22.38 6.23
N ILE A 179 20.23 -21.51 7.21
CA ILE A 179 18.93 -21.46 7.85
C ILE A 179 17.96 -20.73 6.92
N ARG A 180 16.88 -21.38 6.55
CA ARG A 180 15.77 -20.74 5.84
C ARG A 180 14.63 -20.55 6.80
N THR A 181 14.22 -19.29 7.01
CA THR A 181 12.98 -18.98 7.70
C THR A 181 11.81 -19.06 6.72
N LYS A 182 10.63 -19.39 7.23
CA LYS A 182 9.40 -19.25 6.47
C LYS A 182 9.27 -17.76 6.14
N GLY A 183 9.16 -17.41 4.86
CA GLY A 183 9.00 -16.03 4.40
C GLY A 183 7.66 -15.42 4.82
N GLN A 184 7.21 -14.42 4.07
CA GLN A 184 5.90 -13.82 4.29
C GLN A 184 4.78 -14.86 4.17
N LEU A 185 3.75 -14.68 4.98
CA LEU A 185 2.54 -15.51 4.94
C LEU A 185 1.71 -15.15 3.70
N LEU A 186 1.19 -16.16 3.01
CA LEU A 186 0.52 -15.98 1.73
C LEU A 186 -0.98 -16.36 1.77
N THR A 187 -1.37 -17.24 2.68
CA THR A 187 -2.73 -17.75 2.72
C THR A 187 -3.54 -17.21 3.90
N PRO A 188 -4.88 -17.09 3.78
CA PRO A 188 -5.74 -16.70 4.90
C PRO A 188 -5.59 -17.61 6.12
N GLU A 189 -5.34 -18.91 5.90
CA GLU A 189 -5.15 -19.89 6.96
C GLU A 189 -3.85 -19.62 7.75
N GLU A 190 -2.77 -19.29 7.06
CA GLU A 190 -1.51 -18.93 7.69
C GLU A 190 -1.65 -17.68 8.55
N PHE A 191 -2.32 -16.63 8.02
CA PHE A 191 -2.63 -15.43 8.79
C PHE A 191 -3.55 -15.73 9.98
N GLY A 192 -4.55 -16.62 9.82
CA GLY A 192 -5.42 -17.06 10.88
C GLY A 192 -4.69 -17.75 12.04
N ASN A 193 -3.59 -18.42 11.74
CA ASN A 193 -2.79 -19.16 12.71
C ASN A 193 -1.76 -18.30 13.46
N ILE A 194 -1.60 -17.01 13.13
CA ILE A 194 -0.75 -16.08 13.88
C ILE A 194 -1.18 -16.04 15.36
N THR A 195 -0.23 -16.21 16.25
CA THR A 195 -0.46 -16.17 17.70
C THR A 195 -0.47 -14.70 18.17
N VAL A 196 -1.60 -14.24 18.68
CA VAL A 196 -1.74 -12.87 19.22
C VAL A 196 -1.31 -12.83 20.69
N ARG A 197 -1.68 -13.85 21.45
CA ARG A 197 -1.31 -13.96 22.87
C ARG A 197 -1.12 -15.41 23.27
N SER A 198 -0.09 -15.66 24.08
CA SER A 198 0.13 -16.93 24.74
C SER A 198 0.15 -16.69 26.25
N ARG A 199 -0.71 -17.39 27.00
CA ARG A 199 -0.79 -17.34 28.47
C ARG A 199 -0.27 -18.62 29.12
N GLY A 200 0.70 -19.27 28.55
CA GLY A 200 1.23 -20.52 29.07
C GLY A 200 0.16 -21.62 29.16
N ALA A 201 -0.20 -22.05 30.36
CA ALA A 201 -1.19 -23.12 30.59
C ALA A 201 -2.64 -22.71 30.22
N ASP A 202 -2.95 -21.40 30.15
CA ASP A 202 -4.32 -20.89 29.90
C ASP A 202 -4.68 -20.82 28.41
N GLY A 203 -3.80 -21.28 27.52
CA GLY A 203 -4.08 -21.40 26.11
C GLY A 203 -3.45 -20.32 25.22
N ILE A 204 -3.50 -20.57 23.93
CA ILE A 204 -2.99 -19.70 22.88
C ILE A 204 -4.17 -19.08 22.16
N VAL A 205 -4.18 -17.76 22.05
CA VAL A 205 -5.17 -17.04 21.24
C VAL A 205 -4.56 -16.71 19.88
N ARG A 206 -5.22 -17.14 18.82
CA ARG A 206 -4.83 -16.92 17.42
C ARG A 206 -5.76 -15.91 16.74
N ILE A 207 -5.35 -15.40 15.58
CA ILE A 207 -6.15 -14.44 14.83
C ILE A 207 -7.53 -15.03 14.46
N HIS A 208 -7.62 -16.31 14.07
CA HIS A 208 -8.90 -16.93 13.69
C HIS A 208 -9.90 -16.99 14.85
N ASP A 209 -9.47 -16.94 16.11
CA ASP A 209 -10.36 -16.94 17.28
C ASP A 209 -11.10 -15.61 17.43
N ILE A 210 -10.45 -14.50 17.02
CA ILE A 210 -10.93 -13.12 17.23
C ILE A 210 -11.25 -12.38 15.93
N ALA A 211 -10.96 -12.98 14.78
CA ALA A 211 -11.12 -12.33 13.47
C ALA A 211 -11.47 -13.34 12.38
N ARG A 212 -12.04 -12.83 11.27
CA ARG A 212 -12.14 -13.53 10.01
C ARG A 212 -11.07 -13.01 9.06
N VAL A 213 -10.36 -13.94 8.42
CA VAL A 213 -9.29 -13.62 7.46
C VAL A 213 -9.74 -14.03 6.06
N GLU A 214 -9.61 -13.15 5.10
CA GLU A 214 -9.96 -13.40 3.70
C GLU A 214 -9.11 -12.56 2.74
N VAL A 215 -8.97 -13.01 1.51
CA VAL A 215 -8.38 -12.21 0.42
C VAL A 215 -9.46 -11.27 -0.11
N GLY A 216 -9.17 -9.99 -0.16
CA GLY A 216 -10.09 -8.99 -0.65
C GLY A 216 -9.37 -7.78 -1.25
N ASN A 217 -10.12 -6.76 -1.64
CA ASN A 217 -9.53 -5.51 -2.14
C ASN A 217 -8.79 -4.77 -1.03
N ARG A 218 -7.67 -4.17 -1.37
CA ARG A 218 -6.92 -3.31 -0.45
C ARG A 218 -7.74 -2.11 0.05
N SER A 219 -8.58 -1.54 -0.81
CA SER A 219 -9.51 -0.47 -0.45
C SER A 219 -10.87 -0.69 -1.12
N TYR A 220 -11.95 -0.30 -0.45
CA TYR A 220 -13.33 -0.28 -0.98
C TYR A 220 -13.83 1.15 -1.20
N GLU A 221 -12.95 2.14 -1.20
CA GLU A 221 -13.33 3.56 -1.30
C GLU A 221 -13.71 4.00 -2.71
N ALA A 222 -13.37 3.25 -3.73
CA ALA A 222 -13.76 3.55 -5.10
C ALA A 222 -15.00 2.72 -5.49
N VAL A 223 -16.16 3.34 -5.46
CA VAL A 223 -17.40 2.78 -6.04
C VAL A 223 -17.65 3.52 -7.34
N SER A 224 -17.56 2.81 -8.48
CA SER A 224 -17.99 3.32 -9.76
C SER A 224 -19.45 2.92 -9.97
N TYR A 225 -20.34 3.88 -9.96
CA TYR A 225 -21.71 3.68 -10.38
C TYR A 225 -21.78 3.96 -11.88
N THR A 226 -21.83 2.93 -12.70
CA THR A 226 -22.22 3.07 -14.09
C THR A 226 -23.73 3.07 -14.17
N HIS A 227 -24.37 4.23 -14.30
CA HIS A 227 -25.75 4.32 -14.73
C HIS A 227 -25.83 3.94 -16.21
N LEU A 228 -26.22 2.71 -16.49
CA LEU A 228 -26.45 2.16 -17.83
C LEU A 228 -27.80 2.58 -18.45
N THR A 229 -28.52 3.52 -17.86
CA THR A 229 -29.74 4.06 -18.44
C THR A 229 -29.48 5.47 -18.96
N LEU A 230 -29.18 5.57 -20.24
CA LEU A 230 -29.43 6.80 -20.99
C LEU A 230 -30.94 7.04 -20.97
N PRO A 231 -31.43 8.25 -20.61
CA PRO A 231 -32.84 8.57 -20.80
C PRO A 231 -33.11 8.53 -22.29
N THR A 232 -33.85 7.55 -22.76
CA THR A 232 -34.42 7.58 -24.11
C THR A 232 -35.48 8.65 -24.12
N ASN A 233 -35.15 9.84 -24.69
CA ASN A 233 -36.14 10.79 -25.09
C ASN A 233 -36.89 10.17 -26.28
N SER A 234 -37.99 9.49 -25.98
CA SER A 234 -39.03 9.23 -27.01
C SER A 234 -39.75 10.52 -27.29
N ARG A 235 -39.56 11.06 -28.48
CA ARG A 235 -40.56 11.88 -29.17
C ARG A 235 -41.35 11.00 -30.09
#